data_3f7be129cdd5d04c430a7b5db8fdad3f
#
_entry.id   3f7be129cdd5d04c430a7b5db8fdad3f
#
_cell.length_a   1.000
_cell.length_b   1.000
_cell.length_c   1.000
_cell.angle_alpha   90.00
_cell.angle_beta   90.00
_cell.angle_gamma   90.00
#
_symmetry.space_group_name_H-M   'P 1'
#
loop_
_entity.id
_entity.type
_entity.pdbx_description
1 polymer ?
#
loop_
_entity_poly.entity_id
_entity_poly.type
_entity_poly.pdbx_seq_one_letter_code
_entity_poly.pdbx_strand_id
1 'polypeptide(L)'
;VFPSFVKMYLNITDVFIINAVIGASGIGIALGSIIYSKISKHYIEVGTIPLASFGMALTLYVSTLLQTPFFIGLSFLLFGVFGGMFVVPLNALIQFNAKKRVLGTILAGNNWFHSLSMFLMLSMTTLVSYFDLDPLNTIYLILLITIIGTIYTVFKLPQSLILLFLKTIVGLKYKLEVNGIKNIPSSGGVLLLGNHISWIDWAIVLMAVPREVRFVMDKTIYNKWYLTWILKMFKAIPISNASSKTTIQIVAKELDEGNVVVLFPEGAITRNGHLGEFKRGFEKVLELTNTEVKVVPFYIRGLWESMFSRANEKFKKSNKTSSVTVSFSRALNKQRANIVSVKQQVINLSTTSWQEHIKNLRPLNETIFDRLKELSSQMIFADSTGVELSGHKFLTDSVLFKDLLKSRIEGQNIALLLPATTAGAFVNYSILLMGKTAVNLNYTSEINSLKNSISQAEIKTIVSSKKFIEKLELKGINIKEIFESTQVIYLEDLKIKISKTRGFLTYLSVRFVPSFLLKIIHLTKTSKNDTAVILFSSGSEGVPKGVELSGDNILGNAQQIANIINANS
;
A
#
# COMPACT_ATOMS: atom_id res chain seq x y z
N VAL A 1 -36.35 -33.09 -3.11
CA VAL A 1 -36.69 -32.17 -1.98
C VAL A 1 -37.11 -30.80 -2.48
N PHE A 2 -36.25 -30.05 -3.20
CA PHE A 2 -36.53 -28.68 -3.62
C PHE A 2 -37.76 -28.58 -4.56
N PRO A 3 -37.92 -29.41 -5.61
CA PRO A 3 -39.12 -29.38 -6.42
C PRO A 3 -40.41 -29.65 -5.63
N SER A 4 -40.37 -30.57 -4.69
CA SER A 4 -41.53 -30.90 -3.83
C SER A 4 -41.86 -29.75 -2.89
N PHE A 5 -40.84 -29.09 -2.30
CA PHE A 5 -40.99 -27.89 -1.48
C PHE A 5 -41.64 -26.74 -2.25
N VAL A 6 -41.13 -26.44 -3.45
CA VAL A 6 -41.65 -25.35 -4.30
C VAL A 6 -43.09 -25.61 -4.73
N LYS A 7 -43.40 -26.83 -5.08
CA LYS A 7 -44.75 -27.23 -5.45
C LYS A 7 -45.72 -27.12 -4.26
N MET A 8 -45.32 -27.61 -3.09
CA MET A 8 -46.21 -27.71 -1.91
C MET A 8 -46.42 -26.35 -1.20
N TYR A 9 -45.34 -25.56 -1.05
CA TYR A 9 -45.37 -24.31 -0.26
C TYR A 9 -45.58 -23.07 -1.10
N LEU A 10 -45.19 -23.08 -2.39
CA LEU A 10 -45.24 -21.89 -3.24
C LEU A 10 -46.27 -22.03 -4.37
N ASN A 11 -46.92 -23.18 -4.49
CA ASN A 11 -47.88 -23.50 -5.55
C ASN A 11 -47.29 -23.31 -6.98
N ILE A 12 -45.97 -23.47 -7.14
CA ILE A 12 -45.30 -23.34 -8.43
C ILE A 12 -45.14 -24.70 -9.05
N THR A 13 -45.84 -24.93 -10.17
CA THR A 13 -45.83 -26.19 -10.93
C THR A 13 -45.01 -26.10 -12.21
N ASP A 14 -44.58 -24.89 -12.58
CA ASP A 14 -43.77 -24.68 -13.78
C ASP A 14 -42.36 -25.27 -13.62
N VAL A 15 -42.12 -26.35 -14.40
CA VAL A 15 -40.87 -27.09 -14.39
C VAL A 15 -39.69 -26.24 -14.85
N PHE A 16 -39.91 -25.25 -15.75
CA PHE A 16 -38.87 -24.34 -16.20
C PHE A 16 -38.39 -23.46 -15.05
N ILE A 17 -39.30 -22.87 -14.27
CA ILE A 17 -38.96 -22.04 -13.12
C ILE A 17 -38.20 -22.85 -12.06
N ILE A 18 -38.66 -24.08 -11.77
CA ILE A 18 -37.99 -24.96 -10.80
C ILE A 18 -36.56 -25.28 -11.23
N ASN A 19 -36.37 -25.63 -12.49
CA ASN A 19 -35.04 -25.95 -13.02
C ASN A 19 -34.16 -24.72 -13.14
N ALA A 20 -34.70 -23.54 -13.44
CA ALA A 20 -33.97 -22.28 -13.47
C ALA A 20 -33.40 -21.92 -12.09
N VAL A 21 -34.20 -22.10 -11.03
CA VAL A 21 -33.75 -21.86 -9.64
C VAL A 21 -32.62 -22.82 -9.25
N ILE A 22 -32.75 -24.11 -9.60
CA ILE A 22 -31.68 -25.09 -9.34
C ILE A 22 -30.44 -24.75 -10.17
N GLY A 23 -30.61 -24.38 -11.45
CA GLY A 23 -29.54 -23.97 -12.34
C GLY A 23 -28.77 -22.73 -11.83
N ALA A 24 -29.48 -21.82 -11.16
CA ALA A 24 -28.85 -20.64 -10.54
C ALA A 24 -27.76 -21.03 -9.53
N SER A 25 -27.92 -22.13 -8.79
CA SER A 25 -26.90 -22.62 -7.86
C SER A 25 -25.62 -23.07 -8.60
N GLY A 26 -25.77 -23.70 -9.77
CA GLY A 26 -24.63 -24.08 -10.62
C GLY A 26 -23.84 -22.89 -11.13
N ILE A 27 -24.53 -21.84 -11.60
CA ILE A 27 -23.92 -20.55 -11.97
C ILE A 27 -23.22 -19.96 -10.75
N GLY A 28 -23.88 -20.02 -9.58
CA GLY A 28 -23.31 -19.55 -8.31
C GLY A 28 -21.99 -20.24 -7.99
N ILE A 29 -21.89 -21.57 -8.11
CA ILE A 29 -20.64 -22.31 -7.86
C ILE A 29 -19.51 -21.82 -8.76
N ALA A 30 -19.78 -21.60 -10.06
CA ALA A 30 -18.78 -21.06 -10.99
C ALA A 30 -18.31 -19.64 -10.56
N LEU A 31 -19.24 -18.75 -10.20
CA LEU A 31 -18.92 -17.42 -9.71
C LEU A 31 -18.12 -17.46 -8.40
N GLY A 32 -18.52 -18.32 -7.46
CA GLY A 32 -17.82 -18.52 -6.19
C GLY A 32 -16.38 -19.01 -6.37
N SER A 33 -16.17 -19.91 -7.32
CA SER A 33 -14.84 -20.40 -7.68
C SER A 33 -13.96 -19.29 -8.25
N ILE A 34 -14.51 -18.41 -9.09
CA ILE A 34 -13.81 -17.24 -9.64
C ILE A 34 -13.48 -16.23 -8.52
N ILE A 35 -14.43 -15.94 -7.63
CA ILE A 35 -14.21 -15.05 -6.49
C ILE A 35 -13.09 -15.59 -5.60
N TYR A 36 -13.15 -16.89 -5.25
CA TYR A 36 -12.11 -17.51 -4.45
C TYR A 36 -10.72 -17.41 -5.10
N SER A 37 -10.61 -17.65 -6.42
CA SER A 37 -9.34 -17.57 -7.14
C SER A 37 -8.71 -16.16 -7.08
N LYS A 38 -9.55 -15.12 -7.04
CA LYS A 38 -9.08 -13.73 -6.87
C LYS A 38 -8.60 -13.42 -5.45
N ILE A 39 -9.17 -14.08 -4.44
CA ILE A 39 -8.77 -13.94 -3.02
C ILE A 39 -7.49 -14.73 -2.76
N SER A 40 -7.37 -15.93 -3.33
CA SER A 40 -6.28 -16.91 -3.11
C SER A 40 -5.18 -16.80 -4.18
N LYS A 41 -4.48 -15.66 -4.27
CA LYS A 41 -3.49 -15.42 -5.33
C LYS A 41 -2.13 -16.10 -5.11
N HIS A 42 -1.64 -16.15 -3.89
CA HIS A 42 -0.27 -16.59 -3.58
C HIS A 42 -0.20 -17.80 -2.64
N TYR A 43 -1.28 -18.12 -1.98
CA TYR A 43 -1.43 -19.28 -1.06
C TYR A 43 -2.92 -19.61 -0.92
N ILE A 44 -3.21 -20.81 -0.43
CA ILE A 44 -4.58 -21.28 -0.23
C ILE A 44 -5.21 -20.53 0.95
N GLU A 45 -6.20 -19.68 0.67
CA GLU A 45 -6.88 -18.89 1.72
C GLU A 45 -7.94 -19.75 2.41
N VAL A 46 -7.54 -20.37 3.52
CA VAL A 46 -8.36 -21.33 4.28
C VAL A 46 -9.48 -20.64 5.08
N GLY A 47 -9.30 -19.35 5.40
CA GLY A 47 -10.29 -18.56 6.15
C GLY A 47 -11.63 -18.38 5.42
N THR A 48 -11.66 -18.62 4.12
CA THR A 48 -12.91 -18.60 3.34
C THR A 48 -13.81 -19.79 3.67
N ILE A 49 -13.29 -20.94 4.14
CA ILE A 49 -14.06 -22.15 4.44
C ILE A 49 -15.15 -21.90 5.50
N PRO A 50 -14.82 -21.41 6.73
CA PRO A 50 -15.86 -21.14 7.73
C PRO A 50 -16.81 -20.01 7.31
N LEU A 51 -16.32 -18.98 6.59
CA LEU A 51 -17.17 -17.91 6.06
C LEU A 51 -18.16 -18.45 5.03
N ALA A 52 -17.70 -19.28 4.11
CA ALA A 52 -18.54 -19.87 3.07
C ALA A 52 -19.55 -20.84 3.65
N SER A 53 -19.17 -21.70 4.61
CA SER A 53 -20.12 -22.61 5.27
C SER A 53 -21.22 -21.85 6.04
N PHE A 54 -20.87 -20.75 6.71
CA PHE A 54 -21.86 -19.86 7.33
C PHE A 54 -22.81 -19.25 6.28
N GLY A 55 -22.25 -18.75 5.15
CA GLY A 55 -23.05 -18.23 4.05
C GLY A 55 -24.00 -19.25 3.44
N MET A 56 -23.55 -20.52 3.31
CA MET A 56 -24.41 -21.62 2.87
C MET A 56 -25.57 -21.88 3.84
N ALA A 57 -25.29 -21.95 5.15
CA ALA A 57 -26.34 -22.13 6.16
C ALA A 57 -27.35 -20.97 6.14
N LEU A 58 -26.86 -19.72 6.08
CA LEU A 58 -27.70 -18.53 6.05
C LEU A 58 -28.60 -18.50 4.80
N THR A 59 -28.06 -18.72 3.62
CA THR A 59 -28.82 -18.69 2.36
C THR A 59 -29.83 -19.83 2.29
N LEU A 60 -29.48 -21.02 2.79
CA LEU A 60 -30.41 -22.14 2.88
C LEU A 60 -31.57 -21.81 3.85
N TYR A 61 -31.29 -21.23 5.01
CA TYR A 61 -32.33 -20.79 5.94
C TYR A 61 -33.21 -19.70 5.33
N VAL A 62 -32.62 -18.67 4.74
CA VAL A 62 -33.36 -17.57 4.09
C VAL A 62 -34.27 -18.11 2.97
N SER A 63 -33.82 -19.12 2.20
CA SER A 63 -34.64 -19.70 1.12
C SER A 63 -35.95 -20.29 1.61
N THR A 64 -36.04 -20.74 2.86
CA THR A 64 -37.30 -21.27 3.46
C THR A 64 -38.29 -20.17 3.84
N LEU A 65 -37.84 -18.92 3.95
CA LEU A 65 -38.69 -17.75 4.32
C LEU A 65 -39.22 -16.98 3.09
N LEU A 66 -38.64 -17.24 1.91
CA LEU A 66 -38.95 -16.53 0.67
C LEU A 66 -40.15 -17.16 -0.05
N GLN A 67 -41.02 -16.31 -0.61
CA GLN A 67 -42.25 -16.74 -1.28
C GLN A 67 -42.24 -16.54 -2.79
N THR A 68 -41.28 -15.79 -3.34
CA THR A 68 -41.23 -15.51 -4.77
C THR A 68 -40.08 -16.26 -5.46
N PRO A 69 -40.31 -16.84 -6.66
CA PRO A 69 -39.31 -17.59 -7.39
C PRO A 69 -38.01 -16.83 -7.63
N PHE A 70 -38.11 -15.52 -7.90
CA PHE A 70 -36.95 -14.67 -8.16
C PHE A 70 -36.02 -14.60 -6.95
N PHE A 71 -36.54 -14.30 -5.75
CA PHE A 71 -35.72 -14.21 -4.55
C PHE A 71 -35.17 -15.57 -4.09
N ILE A 72 -35.93 -16.64 -4.33
CA ILE A 72 -35.46 -18.01 -4.07
C ILE A 72 -34.30 -18.32 -5.03
N GLY A 73 -34.46 -18.01 -6.33
CA GLY A 73 -33.38 -18.17 -7.31
C GLY A 73 -32.10 -17.39 -6.93
N LEU A 74 -32.27 -16.17 -6.42
CA LEU A 74 -31.16 -15.37 -5.92
C LEU A 74 -30.51 -16.02 -4.68
N SER A 75 -31.31 -16.57 -3.75
CA SER A 75 -30.80 -17.29 -2.58
C SER A 75 -30.01 -18.54 -2.99
N PHE A 76 -30.48 -19.30 -3.98
CA PHE A 76 -29.79 -20.46 -4.52
C PHE A 76 -28.51 -20.08 -5.28
N LEU A 77 -28.52 -18.99 -6.01
CA LEU A 77 -27.32 -18.46 -6.63
C LEU A 77 -26.27 -18.12 -5.56
N LEU A 78 -26.64 -17.42 -4.49
CA LEU A 78 -25.74 -17.12 -3.39
C LEU A 78 -25.29 -18.39 -2.64
N PHE A 79 -26.18 -19.36 -2.43
CA PHE A 79 -25.81 -20.67 -1.89
C PHE A 79 -24.74 -21.34 -2.74
N GLY A 80 -24.89 -21.29 -4.08
CA GLY A 80 -23.88 -21.78 -5.01
C GLY A 80 -22.55 -21.01 -4.91
N VAL A 81 -22.59 -19.68 -4.83
CA VAL A 81 -21.38 -18.86 -4.64
C VAL A 81 -20.61 -19.30 -3.39
N PHE A 82 -21.29 -19.43 -2.26
CA PHE A 82 -20.66 -19.92 -1.04
C PHE A 82 -20.20 -21.38 -1.17
N GLY A 83 -20.96 -22.23 -1.89
CA GLY A 83 -20.56 -23.60 -2.20
C GLY A 83 -19.23 -23.67 -2.98
N GLY A 84 -19.06 -22.86 -4.02
CA GLY A 84 -17.80 -22.72 -4.77
C GLY A 84 -16.65 -22.25 -3.89
N MET A 85 -16.88 -21.22 -3.05
CA MET A 85 -15.89 -20.71 -2.10
C MET A 85 -15.54 -21.70 -0.98
N PHE A 86 -16.39 -22.69 -0.72
CA PHE A 86 -16.15 -23.77 0.24
C PHE A 86 -15.38 -24.94 -0.36
N VAL A 87 -15.79 -25.43 -1.53
CA VAL A 87 -15.24 -26.66 -2.14
C VAL A 87 -13.86 -26.44 -2.73
N VAL A 88 -13.62 -25.29 -3.37
CA VAL A 88 -12.35 -25.02 -4.06
C VAL A 88 -11.14 -25.03 -3.11
N PRO A 89 -11.15 -24.34 -1.95
CA PRO A 89 -10.03 -24.40 -1.00
C PRO A 89 -9.82 -25.81 -0.42
N LEU A 90 -10.87 -26.57 -0.16
CA LEU A 90 -10.74 -27.94 0.34
C LEU A 90 -10.04 -28.85 -0.66
N ASN A 91 -10.44 -28.80 -1.94
CA ASN A 91 -9.77 -29.56 -2.99
C ASN A 91 -8.31 -29.11 -3.18
N ALA A 92 -8.04 -27.80 -3.11
CA ALA A 92 -6.68 -27.27 -3.18
C ALA A 92 -5.81 -27.76 -1.99
N LEU A 93 -6.36 -27.82 -0.77
CA LEU A 93 -5.66 -28.37 0.40
C LEU A 93 -5.34 -29.85 0.25
N ILE A 94 -6.26 -30.64 -0.26
CA ILE A 94 -6.04 -32.07 -0.55
C ILE A 94 -4.86 -32.21 -1.51
N GLN A 95 -4.88 -31.48 -2.62
CA GLN A 95 -3.83 -31.53 -3.64
C GLN A 95 -2.47 -31.01 -3.12
N PHE A 96 -2.46 -29.98 -2.30
CA PHE A 96 -1.25 -29.38 -1.75
C PHE A 96 -0.57 -30.30 -0.72
N ASN A 97 -1.36 -30.97 0.15
CA ASN A 97 -0.82 -31.81 1.22
C ASN A 97 -0.51 -33.24 0.76
N ALA A 98 -1.10 -33.70 -0.33
CA ALA A 98 -0.88 -35.04 -0.83
C ALA A 98 0.51 -35.20 -1.47
N LYS A 99 1.23 -36.26 -1.10
CA LYS A 99 2.48 -36.61 -1.78
C LYS A 99 2.16 -36.98 -3.22
N LYS A 100 2.95 -36.48 -4.19
CA LYS A 100 2.74 -36.70 -5.64
C LYS A 100 2.50 -38.16 -6.01
N ARG A 101 3.21 -39.10 -5.34
CA ARG A 101 3.10 -40.55 -5.61
C ARG A 101 1.71 -41.14 -5.30
N VAL A 102 0.99 -40.58 -4.33
CA VAL A 102 -0.31 -41.10 -3.85
C VAL A 102 -1.48 -40.15 -4.12
N LEU A 103 -1.24 -39.04 -4.82
CA LEU A 103 -2.26 -38.01 -5.10
C LEU A 103 -3.47 -38.63 -5.84
N GLY A 104 -3.25 -39.47 -6.84
CA GLY A 104 -4.34 -40.12 -7.57
C GLY A 104 -5.23 -40.99 -6.69
N THR A 105 -4.63 -41.78 -5.78
CA THR A 105 -5.36 -42.61 -4.83
C THR A 105 -6.18 -41.76 -3.84
N ILE A 106 -5.61 -40.65 -3.34
CA ILE A 106 -6.32 -39.74 -2.43
C ILE A 106 -7.51 -39.09 -3.14
N LEU A 107 -7.35 -38.62 -4.38
CA LEU A 107 -8.43 -38.03 -5.17
C LEU A 107 -9.51 -39.04 -5.49
N ALA A 108 -9.14 -40.29 -5.83
CA ALA A 108 -10.10 -41.37 -6.06
C ALA A 108 -10.92 -41.68 -4.78
N GLY A 109 -10.25 -41.77 -3.63
CA GLY A 109 -10.90 -41.91 -2.33
C GLY A 109 -11.85 -40.74 -1.99
N ASN A 110 -11.43 -39.51 -2.24
CA ASN A 110 -12.29 -38.34 -2.07
C ASN A 110 -13.54 -38.40 -2.95
N ASN A 111 -13.40 -38.76 -4.22
CA ASN A 111 -14.53 -38.92 -5.14
C ASN A 111 -15.47 -40.05 -4.71
N TRP A 112 -14.93 -41.16 -4.18
CA TRP A 112 -15.74 -42.25 -3.63
C TRP A 112 -16.59 -41.77 -2.45
N PHE A 113 -16.03 -41.01 -1.50
CA PHE A 113 -16.77 -40.39 -0.39
C PHE A 113 -17.84 -39.42 -0.87
N HIS A 114 -17.58 -38.62 -1.90
CA HIS A 114 -18.58 -37.76 -2.52
C HIS A 114 -19.75 -38.59 -3.11
N SER A 115 -19.44 -39.62 -3.85
CA SER A 115 -20.46 -40.50 -4.45
C SER A 115 -21.30 -41.23 -3.38
N LEU A 116 -20.65 -41.70 -2.31
CA LEU A 116 -21.35 -42.30 -1.17
C LEU A 116 -22.29 -41.30 -0.48
N SER A 117 -21.79 -40.08 -0.23
CA SER A 117 -22.61 -39.02 0.37
C SER A 117 -23.81 -38.66 -0.51
N MET A 118 -23.63 -38.56 -1.84
CA MET A 118 -24.72 -38.32 -2.79
C MET A 118 -25.73 -39.46 -2.74
N PHE A 119 -25.30 -40.72 -2.73
CA PHE A 119 -26.17 -41.88 -2.62
C PHE A 119 -27.00 -41.87 -1.34
N LEU A 120 -26.37 -41.60 -0.19
CA LEU A 120 -27.05 -41.50 1.11
C LEU A 120 -28.10 -40.40 1.11
N MET A 121 -27.77 -39.22 0.58
CA MET A 121 -28.71 -38.08 0.48
C MET A 121 -29.88 -38.40 -0.46
N LEU A 122 -29.62 -39.05 -1.61
CA LEU A 122 -30.66 -39.47 -2.53
C LEU A 122 -31.59 -40.49 -1.88
N SER A 123 -31.03 -41.52 -1.22
CA SER A 123 -31.80 -42.55 -0.50
C SER A 123 -32.68 -41.91 0.57
N MET A 124 -32.10 -40.95 1.35
CA MET A 124 -32.87 -40.21 2.36
C MET A 124 -34.03 -39.41 1.75
N THR A 125 -33.81 -38.69 0.65
CA THR A 125 -34.86 -37.94 -0.02
C THR A 125 -35.95 -38.84 -0.60
N THR A 126 -35.58 -40.03 -1.08
CA THR A 126 -36.54 -41.06 -1.56
C THR A 126 -37.39 -41.60 -0.42
N LEU A 127 -36.79 -41.87 0.76
CA LEU A 127 -37.53 -42.31 1.96
C LEU A 127 -38.49 -41.24 2.45
N VAL A 128 -38.06 -39.97 2.49
CA VAL A 128 -38.93 -38.81 2.86
C VAL A 128 -40.15 -38.75 1.93
N SER A 129 -39.94 -38.93 0.62
CA SER A 129 -41.03 -38.94 -0.35
C SER A 129 -41.92 -40.17 -0.23
N TYR A 130 -41.34 -41.33 0.07
CA TYR A 130 -42.09 -42.60 0.22
C TYR A 130 -43.00 -42.59 1.44
N PHE A 131 -42.58 -41.95 2.53
CA PHE A 131 -43.37 -41.82 3.78
C PHE A 131 -44.21 -40.56 3.82
N ASP A 132 -44.40 -39.82 2.71
CA ASP A 132 -45.12 -38.55 2.61
C ASP A 132 -44.73 -37.52 3.69
N LEU A 133 -43.47 -37.54 4.09
CA LEU A 133 -42.97 -36.57 5.06
C LEU A 133 -42.82 -35.19 4.42
N ASP A 134 -43.07 -34.14 5.23
CA ASP A 134 -42.96 -32.76 4.78
C ASP A 134 -41.53 -32.46 4.20
N PRO A 135 -41.43 -31.98 2.96
CA PRO A 135 -40.15 -31.59 2.33
C PRO A 135 -39.35 -30.57 3.12
N LEU A 136 -39.99 -29.69 3.90
CA LEU A 136 -39.34 -28.74 4.81
C LEU A 136 -38.47 -29.43 5.85
N ASN A 137 -38.88 -30.55 6.40
CA ASN A 137 -38.09 -31.30 7.38
C ASN A 137 -36.75 -31.74 6.81
N THR A 138 -36.71 -32.09 5.52
CA THR A 138 -35.45 -32.43 4.85
C THR A 138 -34.55 -31.21 4.65
N ILE A 139 -35.13 -30.06 4.31
CA ILE A 139 -34.36 -28.79 4.21
C ILE A 139 -33.79 -28.42 5.58
N TYR A 140 -34.57 -28.53 6.64
CA TYR A 140 -34.08 -28.27 8.00
C TYR A 140 -33.02 -29.26 8.46
N LEU A 141 -33.10 -30.54 8.04
CA LEU A 141 -32.03 -31.49 8.33
C LEU A 141 -30.73 -31.15 7.60
N ILE A 142 -30.79 -30.75 6.31
CA ILE A 142 -29.62 -30.27 5.56
C ILE A 142 -29.05 -29.01 6.21
N LEU A 143 -29.92 -28.10 6.64
CA LEU A 143 -29.54 -26.88 7.37
C LEU A 143 -28.81 -27.23 8.68
N LEU A 144 -29.34 -28.16 9.46
CA LEU A 144 -28.72 -28.62 10.72
C LEU A 144 -27.33 -29.21 10.45
N ILE A 145 -27.19 -30.08 9.45
CA ILE A 145 -25.87 -30.63 9.05
C ILE A 145 -24.91 -29.50 8.64
N THR A 146 -25.40 -28.52 7.88
CA THR A 146 -24.58 -27.37 7.44
C THR A 146 -24.16 -26.50 8.65
N ILE A 147 -25.04 -26.29 9.62
CA ILE A 147 -24.73 -25.55 10.85
C ILE A 147 -23.68 -26.30 11.68
N ILE A 148 -23.83 -27.61 11.85
CA ILE A 148 -22.83 -28.43 12.56
C ILE A 148 -21.48 -28.36 11.85
N GLY A 149 -21.46 -28.48 10.50
CA GLY A 149 -20.26 -28.30 9.69
C GLY A 149 -19.66 -26.91 9.84
N THR A 150 -20.48 -25.87 9.88
CA THR A 150 -20.02 -24.48 10.11
C THR A 150 -19.36 -24.33 11.46
N ILE A 151 -20.02 -24.81 12.52
CA ILE A 151 -19.45 -24.79 13.88
C ILE A 151 -18.12 -25.53 13.90
N TYR A 152 -18.05 -26.72 13.30
CA TYR A 152 -16.82 -27.49 13.20
C TYR A 152 -15.71 -26.73 12.49
N THR A 153 -15.99 -26.09 11.34
CA THR A 153 -14.96 -25.33 10.60
C THR A 153 -14.51 -24.09 11.34
N VAL A 154 -15.41 -23.38 12.04
CA VAL A 154 -15.04 -22.23 12.89
C VAL A 154 -14.12 -22.65 14.03
N PHE A 155 -14.41 -23.78 14.70
CA PHE A 155 -13.55 -24.29 15.78
C PHE A 155 -12.20 -24.85 15.27
N LYS A 156 -12.14 -25.38 14.06
CA LYS A 156 -10.90 -25.92 13.48
C LYS A 156 -10.01 -24.87 12.84
N LEU A 157 -10.60 -23.79 12.31
CA LEU A 157 -9.91 -22.77 11.52
C LEU A 157 -10.09 -21.32 12.06
N PRO A 158 -10.11 -21.12 13.39
CA PRO A 158 -10.43 -19.81 13.95
C PRO A 158 -9.36 -18.75 13.58
N GLN A 159 -8.08 -19.14 13.55
CA GLN A 159 -6.98 -18.26 13.16
C GLN A 159 -7.10 -17.79 11.72
N SER A 160 -7.41 -18.71 10.81
CA SER A 160 -7.57 -18.40 9.38
C SER A 160 -8.76 -17.49 9.13
N LEU A 161 -9.86 -17.67 9.86
CA LEU A 161 -11.03 -16.80 9.77
C LEU A 161 -10.69 -15.37 10.24
N ILE A 162 -10.06 -15.24 11.41
CA ILE A 162 -9.62 -13.93 11.93
C ILE A 162 -8.64 -13.27 10.97
N LEU A 163 -7.70 -14.03 10.42
CA LEU A 163 -6.73 -13.52 9.45
C LEU A 163 -7.41 -12.98 8.18
N LEU A 164 -8.44 -13.67 7.69
CA LEU A 164 -9.24 -13.19 6.56
C LEU A 164 -9.94 -11.86 6.87
N PHE A 165 -10.59 -11.73 8.03
CA PHE A 165 -11.18 -10.47 8.46
C PHE A 165 -10.14 -9.36 8.62
N LEU A 166 -9.00 -9.68 9.21
CA LEU A 166 -7.91 -8.74 9.40
C LEU A 166 -7.37 -8.22 8.06
N LYS A 167 -7.17 -9.11 7.08
CA LYS A 167 -6.78 -8.75 5.71
C LYS A 167 -7.82 -7.87 5.03
N THR A 168 -9.09 -8.17 5.22
CA THR A 168 -10.17 -7.37 4.64
C THR A 168 -10.20 -5.98 5.25
N ILE A 169 -10.20 -5.86 6.58
CA ILE A 169 -10.25 -4.56 7.29
C ILE A 169 -8.99 -3.74 7.01
N VAL A 170 -7.82 -4.34 7.11
CA VAL A 170 -6.55 -3.65 6.84
C VAL A 170 -6.43 -3.29 5.37
N GLY A 171 -6.89 -4.18 4.46
CA GLY A 171 -6.88 -3.98 3.02
C GLY A 171 -7.77 -2.83 2.54
N LEU A 172 -8.82 -2.45 3.27
CA LEU A 172 -9.62 -1.25 2.99
C LEU A 172 -8.80 0.04 3.13
N LYS A 173 -7.81 0.05 4.03
CA LYS A 173 -7.00 1.22 4.33
C LYS A 173 -5.57 1.15 3.81
N TYR A 174 -5.00 -0.04 3.75
CA TYR A 174 -3.60 -0.25 3.38
C TYR A 174 -3.48 -1.22 2.21
N LYS A 175 -2.77 -0.79 1.16
CA LYS A 175 -2.37 -1.68 0.07
C LYS A 175 -1.06 -2.36 0.46
N LEU A 176 -1.14 -3.65 0.84
CA LEU A 176 0.03 -4.43 1.24
C LEU A 176 0.78 -4.96 0.01
N GLU A 177 2.07 -4.65 -0.04
CA GLU A 177 3.01 -5.17 -1.03
C GLU A 177 4.08 -6.00 -0.31
N VAL A 178 4.33 -7.22 -0.78
CA VAL A 178 5.27 -8.15 -0.13
C VAL A 178 6.38 -8.51 -1.09
N ASN A 179 7.61 -8.18 -0.71
CA ASN A 179 8.81 -8.46 -1.48
C ASN A 179 9.66 -9.54 -0.81
N GLY A 180 10.25 -10.43 -1.61
CA GLY A 180 11.15 -11.46 -1.08
C GLY A 180 10.47 -12.57 -0.29
N ILE A 181 9.17 -12.82 -0.45
CA ILE A 181 8.43 -13.89 0.26
C ILE A 181 9.08 -15.28 0.10
N LYS A 182 9.72 -15.53 -1.05
CA LYS A 182 10.44 -16.78 -1.36
C LYS A 182 11.69 -16.99 -0.50
N ASN A 183 12.17 -15.94 0.17
CA ASN A 183 13.32 -16.00 1.07
C ASN A 183 12.97 -16.61 2.44
N ILE A 184 11.68 -16.77 2.74
CA ILE A 184 11.20 -17.44 3.95
C ILE A 184 11.20 -18.94 3.70
N PRO A 185 11.97 -19.74 4.45
CA PRO A 185 11.98 -21.20 4.31
C PRO A 185 10.59 -21.80 4.53
N SER A 186 10.22 -22.77 3.70
CA SER A 186 8.91 -23.44 3.76
C SER A 186 8.78 -24.37 4.98
N SER A 187 9.90 -24.80 5.56
CA SER A 187 9.96 -25.71 6.73
C SER A 187 11.12 -25.34 7.64
N GLY A 188 11.15 -25.91 8.84
CA GLY A 188 12.16 -25.65 9.87
C GLY A 188 11.94 -24.35 10.62
N GLY A 189 12.74 -24.13 11.69
CA GLY A 189 12.69 -22.94 12.52
C GLY A 189 13.14 -21.68 11.79
N VAL A 190 12.34 -20.63 11.88
CA VAL A 190 12.65 -19.33 11.24
C VAL A 190 12.46 -18.21 12.26
N LEU A 191 13.51 -17.44 12.48
CA LEU A 191 13.45 -16.22 13.29
C LEU A 191 13.37 -15.00 12.35
N LEU A 192 12.24 -14.30 12.38
CA LEU A 192 12.02 -13.07 11.64
C LEU A 192 12.41 -11.88 12.51
N LEU A 193 13.32 -11.02 12.02
CA LEU A 193 13.83 -9.86 12.75
C LEU A 193 13.65 -8.59 11.90
N GLY A 194 12.93 -7.60 12.42
CA GLY A 194 12.65 -6.38 11.66
C GLY A 194 12.46 -5.13 12.50
N ASN A 195 12.24 -4.00 11.82
CA ASN A 195 11.95 -2.72 12.42
C ASN A 195 10.54 -2.67 13.02
N HIS A 196 10.34 -1.83 14.06
CA HIS A 196 9.08 -1.68 14.77
C HIS A 196 8.57 -0.24 14.69
N ILE A 197 7.56 -0.01 13.83
CA ILE A 197 7.08 1.34 13.48
C ILE A 197 5.72 1.65 14.09
N SER A 198 4.83 0.64 14.22
CA SER A 198 3.44 0.86 14.59
C SER A 198 2.85 -0.26 15.44
N TRP A 199 1.71 0.02 16.06
CA TRP A 199 0.96 -0.97 16.84
C TRP A 199 0.36 -2.11 16.01
N ILE A 200 0.28 -1.96 14.67
CA ILE A 200 -0.25 -2.99 13.77
C ILE A 200 0.83 -3.77 13.00
N ASP A 201 2.11 -3.57 13.31
CA ASP A 201 3.20 -4.29 12.60
C ASP A 201 3.03 -5.80 12.66
N TRP A 202 2.56 -6.33 13.80
CA TRP A 202 2.26 -7.75 13.95
C TRP A 202 1.21 -8.24 12.94
N ALA A 203 0.16 -7.46 12.71
CA ALA A 203 -0.90 -7.81 11.78
C ALA A 203 -0.39 -7.78 10.33
N ILE A 204 0.43 -6.79 10.00
CA ILE A 204 1.05 -6.66 8.67
C ILE A 204 1.99 -7.83 8.39
N VAL A 205 2.84 -8.22 9.36
CA VAL A 205 3.74 -9.37 9.20
C VAL A 205 2.94 -10.68 9.12
N LEU A 206 1.90 -10.84 9.94
CA LEU A 206 1.01 -12.00 9.90
C LEU A 206 0.34 -12.18 8.52
N MET A 207 -0.04 -11.07 7.86
CA MET A 207 -0.61 -11.10 6.52
C MET A 207 0.44 -11.35 5.42
N ALA A 208 1.69 -10.98 5.64
CA ALA A 208 2.78 -11.09 4.68
C ALA A 208 3.45 -12.47 4.66
N VAL A 209 3.42 -13.21 5.77
CA VAL A 209 4.13 -14.50 5.94
C VAL A 209 3.21 -15.67 5.59
N PRO A 210 3.64 -16.63 4.74
CA PRO A 210 2.80 -17.74 4.29
C PRO A 210 2.76 -18.93 5.29
N ARG A 211 3.33 -18.76 6.48
CA ARG A 211 3.39 -19.78 7.55
C ARG A 211 2.74 -19.25 8.81
N GLU A 212 2.35 -20.15 9.72
CA GLU A 212 1.90 -19.77 11.07
C GLU A 212 3.02 -19.04 11.80
N VAL A 213 2.72 -17.84 12.31
CA VAL A 213 3.69 -16.94 12.93
C VAL A 213 3.37 -16.76 14.41
N ARG A 214 4.38 -16.85 15.26
CA ARG A 214 4.31 -16.58 16.70
C ARG A 214 5.01 -15.26 17.00
N PHE A 215 4.32 -14.37 17.70
CA PHE A 215 4.84 -13.04 18.05
C PHE A 215 5.32 -13.01 19.48
N VAL A 216 6.47 -12.38 19.71
CA VAL A 216 6.92 -12.01 21.05
C VAL A 216 6.31 -10.65 21.38
N MET A 217 5.53 -10.57 22.47
CA MET A 217 4.74 -9.40 22.83
C MET A 217 4.90 -9.05 24.31
N ASP A 218 4.85 -7.77 24.63
CA ASP A 218 4.88 -7.29 26.01
C ASP A 218 3.77 -7.90 26.86
N LYS A 219 4.11 -8.38 28.06
CA LYS A 219 3.20 -9.07 28.99
C LYS A 219 2.03 -8.19 29.42
N THR A 220 2.22 -6.87 29.51
CA THR A 220 1.16 -5.94 29.90
C THR A 220 0.08 -5.85 28.83
N ILE A 221 0.46 -5.91 27.54
CA ILE A 221 -0.44 -5.96 26.41
C ILE A 221 -1.09 -7.34 26.31
N TYR A 222 -0.31 -8.41 26.47
CA TYR A 222 -0.79 -9.78 26.40
C TYR A 222 -1.91 -10.05 27.43
N ASN A 223 -1.83 -9.50 28.63
CA ASN A 223 -2.78 -9.70 29.72
C ASN A 223 -4.04 -8.83 29.64
N LYS A 224 -4.21 -8.00 28.61
CA LYS A 224 -5.47 -7.25 28.42
C LYS A 224 -6.60 -8.22 28.10
N TRP A 225 -7.66 -8.22 28.90
CA TRP A 225 -8.76 -9.19 28.86
C TRP A 225 -9.38 -9.37 27.45
N TYR A 226 -9.49 -8.28 26.67
CA TYR A 226 -10.04 -8.30 25.32
C TYR A 226 -9.06 -8.79 24.25
N LEU A 227 -7.75 -8.89 24.54
CA LEU A 227 -6.73 -9.39 23.61
C LEU A 227 -6.27 -10.80 23.95
N THR A 228 -6.30 -11.19 25.22
CA THR A 228 -5.72 -12.44 25.72
C THR A 228 -6.20 -13.67 24.94
N TRP A 229 -7.48 -13.75 24.60
CA TRP A 229 -8.04 -14.90 23.89
C TRP A 229 -7.52 -14.98 22.45
N ILE A 230 -7.41 -13.85 21.73
CA ILE A 230 -6.84 -13.78 20.37
C ILE A 230 -5.34 -14.14 20.44
N LEU A 231 -4.60 -13.52 21.37
CA LEU A 231 -3.17 -13.74 21.49
C LEU A 231 -2.82 -15.18 21.85
N LYS A 232 -3.61 -15.83 22.72
CA LYS A 232 -3.49 -17.26 23.00
C LYS A 232 -3.75 -18.12 21.77
N MET A 233 -4.76 -17.77 20.98
CA MET A 233 -5.09 -18.46 19.74
C MET A 233 -3.93 -18.39 18.73
N PHE A 234 -3.28 -17.23 18.59
CA PHE A 234 -2.08 -17.06 17.75
C PHE A 234 -0.79 -17.50 18.43
N LYS A 235 -0.88 -18.14 19.60
CA LYS A 235 0.27 -18.62 20.37
C LYS A 235 1.35 -17.54 20.57
N ALA A 236 0.91 -16.30 20.83
CA ALA A 236 1.82 -15.19 21.11
C ALA A 236 2.61 -15.48 22.41
N ILE A 237 3.87 -15.09 22.42
CA ILE A 237 4.81 -15.35 23.52
C ILE A 237 4.96 -14.10 24.36
N PRO A 238 4.48 -14.07 25.62
CA PRO A 238 4.60 -12.89 26.47
C PRO A 238 6.04 -12.69 26.95
N ILE A 239 6.53 -11.44 26.89
CA ILE A 239 7.83 -11.03 27.41
C ILE A 239 7.67 -9.92 28.45
N SER A 240 8.46 -9.98 29.52
CA SER A 240 8.67 -8.88 30.47
C SER A 240 10.15 -8.82 30.88
N ASN A 241 10.58 -7.68 31.40
CA ASN A 241 11.96 -7.54 31.88
C ASN A 241 12.31 -8.57 32.96
N ALA A 242 11.35 -8.91 33.82
CA ALA A 242 11.54 -9.91 34.88
C ALA A 242 11.59 -11.36 34.39
N SER A 243 10.98 -11.67 33.23
CA SER A 243 10.88 -13.02 32.64
C SER A 243 11.69 -13.19 31.36
N SER A 244 12.66 -12.33 31.10
CA SER A 244 13.41 -12.34 29.82
C SER A 244 14.13 -13.66 29.57
N LYS A 245 14.74 -14.28 30.57
CA LYS A 245 15.42 -15.60 30.46
C LYS A 245 14.45 -16.71 30.04
N THR A 246 13.28 -16.79 30.69
CA THR A 246 12.24 -17.78 30.37
C THR A 246 11.70 -17.57 28.97
N THR A 247 11.48 -16.33 28.56
CA THR A 247 11.01 -16.01 27.22
C THR A 247 12.01 -16.41 26.14
N ILE A 248 13.32 -16.17 26.37
CA ILE A 248 14.40 -16.60 25.47
C ILE A 248 14.37 -18.13 25.28
N GLN A 249 14.19 -18.90 26.37
CA GLN A 249 14.07 -20.35 26.31
C GLN A 249 12.82 -20.82 25.56
N ILE A 250 11.67 -20.17 25.76
CA ILE A 250 10.43 -20.48 25.04
C ILE A 250 10.62 -20.22 23.54
N VAL A 251 11.20 -19.08 23.17
CA VAL A 251 11.44 -18.74 21.76
C VAL A 251 12.40 -19.75 21.12
N ALA A 252 13.48 -20.14 21.81
CA ALA A 252 14.42 -21.15 21.31
C ALA A 252 13.72 -22.51 21.09
N LYS A 253 12.90 -22.95 22.03
CA LYS A 253 12.09 -24.18 21.89
C LYS A 253 11.15 -24.13 20.71
N GLU A 254 10.44 -23.02 20.52
CA GLU A 254 9.53 -22.84 19.39
C GLU A 254 10.26 -22.91 18.04
N LEU A 255 11.47 -22.36 17.97
CA LEU A 255 12.32 -22.46 16.78
C LEU A 255 12.80 -23.89 16.54
N ASP A 256 13.19 -24.61 17.59
CA ASP A 256 13.59 -26.02 17.51
C ASP A 256 12.45 -26.95 17.07
N GLU A 257 11.21 -26.61 17.42
CA GLU A 257 10.00 -27.29 16.94
C GLU A 257 9.66 -26.95 15.46
N GLY A 258 10.45 -26.10 14.82
CA GLY A 258 10.27 -25.74 13.41
C GLY A 258 9.29 -24.60 13.16
N ASN A 259 8.92 -23.83 14.19
CA ASN A 259 7.97 -22.74 14.07
C ASN A 259 8.63 -21.44 13.54
N VAL A 260 7.81 -20.51 13.05
CA VAL A 260 8.23 -19.15 12.69
C VAL A 260 7.96 -18.22 13.86
N VAL A 261 9.00 -17.56 14.36
CA VAL A 261 8.88 -16.57 15.44
C VAL A 261 9.29 -15.20 14.95
N VAL A 262 8.47 -14.19 15.24
CA VAL A 262 8.78 -12.78 14.95
C VAL A 262 9.18 -12.07 16.22
N LEU A 263 10.30 -11.36 16.12
CA LEU A 263 10.81 -10.53 17.19
C LEU A 263 11.27 -9.19 16.61
N PHE A 264 10.91 -8.11 17.30
CA PHE A 264 11.36 -6.77 16.98
C PHE A 264 12.57 -6.43 17.86
N PRO A 265 13.80 -6.49 17.32
CA PRO A 265 15.01 -6.38 18.14
C PRO A 265 15.22 -5.00 18.76
N GLU A 266 14.53 -3.96 18.28
CA GLU A 266 14.49 -2.62 18.90
C GLU A 266 13.86 -2.66 20.29
N GLY A 267 12.96 -3.61 20.55
CA GLY A 267 12.26 -3.79 21.83
C GLY A 267 11.23 -2.72 22.17
N ALA A 268 10.97 -1.78 21.29
CA ALA A 268 9.91 -0.78 21.38
C ALA A 268 9.58 -0.19 20.01
N ILE A 269 8.36 0.32 19.86
CA ILE A 269 7.96 1.09 18.67
C ILE A 269 8.79 2.36 18.60
N THR A 270 9.35 2.65 17.41
CA THR A 270 10.16 3.86 17.18
C THR A 270 9.40 5.13 17.56
N ARG A 271 10.14 6.14 18.05
CA ARG A 271 9.58 7.45 18.39
C ARG A 271 9.79 8.51 17.31
N ASN A 272 10.67 8.24 16.37
CA ASN A 272 11.06 9.19 15.32
C ASN A 272 10.95 8.61 13.89
N GLY A 273 10.41 7.39 13.73
CA GLY A 273 10.28 6.73 12.44
C GLY A 273 11.55 6.11 11.88
N HIS A 274 12.68 6.27 12.57
CA HIS A 274 13.97 5.70 12.17
C HIS A 274 14.23 4.37 12.85
N LEU A 275 15.11 3.58 12.23
CA LEU A 275 15.57 2.31 12.77
C LEU A 275 16.38 2.55 14.05
N GLY A 276 15.92 1.96 15.15
CA GLY A 276 16.56 2.06 16.45
C GLY A 276 17.78 1.13 16.62
N GLU A 277 18.29 1.09 17.85
CA GLU A 277 19.33 0.13 18.22
C GLU A 277 18.76 -1.26 18.43
N PHE A 278 19.49 -2.28 17.98
CA PHE A 278 19.10 -3.67 18.14
C PHE A 278 19.66 -4.24 19.45
N LYS A 279 18.81 -4.90 20.23
CA LYS A 279 19.17 -5.58 21.47
C LYS A 279 19.68 -6.99 21.19
N ARG A 280 20.63 -7.46 21.99
CA ARG A 280 21.25 -8.81 21.87
C ARG A 280 20.35 -9.99 22.24
N GLY A 281 19.09 -9.76 22.60
CA GLY A 281 18.20 -10.83 23.04
C GLY A 281 18.03 -11.97 22.03
N PHE A 282 18.00 -11.66 20.74
CA PHE A 282 17.87 -12.67 19.69
C PHE A 282 19.14 -13.53 19.53
N GLU A 283 20.33 -12.97 19.76
CA GLU A 283 21.60 -13.75 19.73
C GLU A 283 21.56 -14.85 20.80
N LYS A 284 21.12 -14.50 22.02
CA LYS A 284 20.93 -15.48 23.11
C LYS A 284 19.89 -16.55 22.78
N VAL A 285 18.83 -16.19 22.05
CA VAL A 285 17.86 -17.18 21.55
C VAL A 285 18.55 -18.17 20.62
N LEU A 286 19.34 -17.68 19.65
CA LEU A 286 20.03 -18.52 18.67
C LEU A 286 21.10 -19.43 19.31
N GLU A 287 21.78 -18.95 20.35
CA GLU A 287 22.73 -19.74 21.14
C GLU A 287 22.07 -20.97 21.81
N LEU A 288 20.81 -20.82 22.25
CA LEU A 288 20.05 -21.87 22.93
C LEU A 288 19.34 -22.85 21.97
N THR A 289 19.27 -22.57 20.68
CA THR A 289 18.66 -23.49 19.72
C THR A 289 19.55 -24.68 19.40
N ASN A 290 18.97 -25.89 19.43
CA ASN A 290 19.66 -27.14 19.11
C ASN A 290 19.59 -27.49 17.61
N THR A 291 18.64 -26.93 16.88
CA THR A 291 18.42 -27.20 15.46
C THR A 291 19.02 -26.12 14.56
N GLU A 292 19.03 -26.39 13.26
CA GLU A 292 19.43 -25.43 12.23
C GLU A 292 18.31 -24.41 12.00
N VAL A 293 18.42 -23.26 12.65
CA VAL A 293 17.47 -22.15 12.54
C VAL A 293 17.93 -21.16 11.49
N LYS A 294 17.02 -20.68 10.67
CA LYS A 294 17.28 -19.61 9.70
C LYS A 294 16.79 -18.27 10.25
N VAL A 295 17.60 -17.23 10.09
CA VAL A 295 17.24 -15.86 10.46
C VAL A 295 16.91 -15.09 9.19
N VAL A 296 15.71 -14.52 9.12
CA VAL A 296 15.27 -13.74 7.98
C VAL A 296 15.01 -12.31 8.42
N PRO A 297 15.92 -11.38 8.13
CA PRO A 297 15.68 -9.96 8.34
C PRO A 297 14.55 -9.46 7.46
N PHE A 298 13.71 -8.56 8.00
CA PHE A 298 12.64 -7.91 7.23
C PHE A 298 12.56 -6.41 7.54
N TYR A 299 11.94 -5.65 6.63
CA TYR A 299 11.69 -4.23 6.80
C TYR A 299 10.25 -3.88 6.42
N ILE A 300 9.57 -3.14 7.31
CA ILE A 300 8.24 -2.59 7.07
C ILE A 300 8.37 -1.12 6.72
N ARG A 301 7.72 -0.70 5.64
CA ARG A 301 7.62 0.69 5.22
C ARG A 301 6.18 1.14 5.07
N GLY A 302 5.92 2.44 5.29
CA GLY A 302 4.63 3.08 5.01
C GLY A 302 3.67 3.17 6.20
N LEU A 303 4.09 2.73 7.41
CA LEU A 303 3.27 2.79 8.61
C LEU A 303 3.60 3.96 9.55
N TRP A 304 4.68 4.73 9.33
CA TRP A 304 5.05 5.83 10.21
C TRP A 304 3.97 6.93 10.28
N GLU A 305 3.36 7.26 9.15
CA GLU A 305 2.28 8.26 9.08
C GLU A 305 0.89 7.65 9.36
N SER A 306 0.82 6.41 9.81
CA SER A 306 -0.44 5.75 10.12
C SER A 306 -1.00 6.22 11.47
N MET A 307 -2.32 6.12 11.65
CA MET A 307 -2.98 6.39 12.93
C MET A 307 -2.49 5.47 14.06
N PHE A 308 -1.84 4.36 13.72
CA PHE A 308 -1.32 3.36 14.67
C PHE A 308 0.16 3.57 15.02
N SER A 309 0.82 4.60 14.48
CA SER A 309 2.20 4.94 14.81
C SER A 309 2.28 5.94 15.97
N ARG A 310 3.51 6.24 16.39
CA ARG A 310 3.80 7.30 17.36
C ARG A 310 4.08 8.66 16.71
N ALA A 311 3.86 8.81 15.39
CA ALA A 311 3.98 10.10 14.72
C ALA A 311 3.00 11.12 15.32
N ASN A 312 3.37 12.41 15.22
CA ASN A 312 2.49 13.50 15.67
C ASN A 312 1.16 13.45 14.87
N GLU A 313 0.05 13.76 15.54
CA GLU A 313 -1.29 13.67 14.94
C GLU A 313 -1.47 14.56 13.71
N LYS A 314 -0.79 15.70 13.64
CA LYS A 314 -0.81 16.60 12.48
C LYS A 314 -0.30 15.93 11.19
N PHE A 315 0.53 14.90 11.32
CA PHE A 315 1.14 14.18 10.20
C PHE A 315 0.49 12.83 9.91
N LYS A 316 -0.46 12.39 10.74
CA LYS A 316 -1.18 11.16 10.54
C LYS A 316 -2.15 11.29 9.37
N LYS A 317 -1.97 10.48 8.34
CA LYS A 317 -2.87 10.41 7.19
C LYS A 317 -4.12 9.61 7.54
N SER A 318 -5.22 10.29 7.92
CA SER A 318 -6.45 9.60 8.33
C SER A 318 -7.30 9.07 7.16
N ASN A 319 -7.30 9.72 6.00
CA ASN A 319 -8.31 9.53 4.96
C ASN A 319 -7.79 9.00 3.61
N LYS A 320 -6.51 8.63 3.47
CA LYS A 320 -5.98 8.08 2.20
C LYS A 320 -5.52 6.64 2.36
N THR A 321 -5.81 5.81 1.35
CA THR A 321 -5.21 4.48 1.24
C THR A 321 -3.70 4.62 1.11
N SER A 322 -2.97 4.07 2.06
CA SER A 322 -1.50 4.12 2.08
C SER A 322 -0.93 2.79 1.60
N SER A 323 0.15 2.84 0.80
CA SER A 323 0.92 1.63 0.47
C SER A 323 1.81 1.25 1.64
N VAL A 324 1.75 -0.02 2.02
CA VAL A 324 2.61 -0.62 3.04
C VAL A 324 3.41 -1.73 2.38
N THR A 325 4.73 -1.64 2.46
CA THR A 325 5.63 -2.65 1.89
C THR A 325 6.31 -3.43 2.99
N VAL A 326 6.30 -4.76 2.88
CA VAL A 326 7.10 -5.66 3.71
C VAL A 326 8.13 -6.35 2.82
N SER A 327 9.40 -6.15 3.12
CA SER A 327 10.50 -6.74 2.33
C SER A 327 11.30 -7.71 3.19
N PHE A 328 11.52 -8.94 2.69
CA PHE A 328 12.28 -9.99 3.37
C PHE A 328 13.64 -10.17 2.70
N SER A 329 14.71 -10.14 3.49
CA SER A 329 16.07 -10.44 3.04
C SER A 329 16.28 -11.94 2.83
N ARG A 330 17.39 -12.31 2.18
CA ARG A 330 17.82 -13.71 2.14
C ARG A 330 18.05 -14.24 3.55
N ALA A 331 17.72 -15.50 3.76
CA ALA A 331 17.90 -16.17 5.04
C ALA A 331 19.40 -16.27 5.40
N LEU A 332 19.71 -15.89 6.63
CA LEU A 332 21.03 -16.07 7.24
C LEU A 332 21.05 -17.36 8.06
N ASN A 333 22.18 -18.05 8.08
CA ASN A 333 22.43 -19.14 9.01
C ASN A 333 22.61 -18.55 10.41
N LYS A 334 22.22 -19.28 11.45
CA LYS A 334 22.29 -18.81 12.84
C LYS A 334 23.69 -18.35 13.26
N GLN A 335 24.76 -18.98 12.73
CA GLN A 335 26.15 -18.65 13.04
C GLN A 335 26.60 -17.29 12.47
N ARG A 336 25.94 -16.80 11.44
CA ARG A 336 26.22 -15.50 10.79
C ARG A 336 25.26 -14.39 11.24
N ALA A 337 24.24 -14.73 12.01
CA ALA A 337 23.21 -13.80 12.44
C ALA A 337 23.59 -13.14 13.79
N ASN A 338 24.25 -12.00 13.71
CA ASN A 338 24.54 -11.12 14.84
C ASN A 338 23.91 -9.73 14.63
N ILE A 339 23.99 -8.87 15.64
CA ILE A 339 23.41 -7.51 15.58
C ILE A 339 23.86 -6.76 14.33
N VAL A 340 25.15 -6.80 14.02
CA VAL A 340 25.74 -6.03 12.91
C VAL A 340 25.19 -6.54 11.57
N SER A 341 25.25 -7.85 11.35
CA SER A 341 24.79 -8.46 10.08
C SER A 341 23.29 -8.31 9.87
N VAL A 342 22.48 -8.53 10.92
CA VAL A 342 21.01 -8.38 10.83
C VAL A 342 20.63 -6.92 10.61
N LYS A 343 21.20 -5.98 11.39
CA LYS A 343 20.93 -4.54 11.24
C LYS A 343 21.31 -4.05 9.85
N GLN A 344 22.48 -4.48 9.34
CA GLN A 344 22.92 -4.13 7.97
C GLN A 344 21.93 -4.62 6.92
N GLN A 345 21.41 -5.86 7.04
CA GLN A 345 20.41 -6.37 6.11
C GLN A 345 19.10 -5.57 6.18
N VAL A 346 18.65 -5.17 7.37
CA VAL A 346 17.45 -4.33 7.54
C VAL A 346 17.67 -2.94 6.93
N ILE A 347 18.86 -2.34 7.08
CA ILE A 347 19.23 -1.07 6.43
C ILE A 347 19.21 -1.22 4.90
N ASN A 348 19.80 -2.29 4.36
CA ASN A 348 19.79 -2.56 2.93
C ASN A 348 18.35 -2.69 2.39
N LEU A 349 17.47 -3.40 3.11
CA LEU A 349 16.06 -3.52 2.76
C LEU A 349 15.35 -2.16 2.83
N SER A 350 15.66 -1.32 3.80
CA SER A 350 15.09 0.03 3.91
C SER A 350 15.47 0.88 2.70
N THR A 351 16.73 0.84 2.28
CA THR A 351 17.25 1.54 1.10
C THR A 351 16.57 1.05 -0.18
N THR A 352 16.50 -0.27 -0.38
CA THR A 352 15.85 -0.86 -1.56
C THR A 352 14.36 -0.52 -1.61
N SER A 353 13.66 -0.65 -0.48
CA SER A 353 12.24 -0.30 -0.38
C SER A 353 11.98 1.20 -0.62
N TRP A 354 12.94 2.05 -0.23
CA TRP A 354 12.90 3.48 -0.53
C TRP A 354 13.07 3.75 -2.02
N GLN A 355 14.06 3.13 -2.67
CA GLN A 355 14.29 3.26 -4.10
C GLN A 355 13.09 2.80 -4.93
N GLU A 356 12.47 1.67 -4.56
CA GLU A 356 11.25 1.16 -5.21
C GLU A 356 10.08 2.15 -5.04
N HIS A 357 9.94 2.75 -3.87
CA HIS A 357 8.91 3.75 -3.65
C HIS A 357 9.09 4.98 -4.53
N ILE A 358 10.32 5.53 -4.63
CA ILE A 358 10.60 6.68 -5.49
C ILE A 358 10.29 6.34 -6.95
N LYS A 359 10.67 5.16 -7.42
CA LYS A 359 10.33 4.69 -8.77
C LYS A 359 8.82 4.65 -9.05
N ASN A 360 7.99 4.50 -8.02
CA ASN A 360 6.54 4.46 -8.12
C ASN A 360 5.85 5.82 -7.88
N LEU A 361 6.62 6.88 -7.58
CA LEU A 361 6.07 8.24 -7.47
C LEU A 361 5.60 8.75 -8.84
N ARG A 362 4.66 9.68 -8.83
CA ARG A 362 4.24 10.40 -10.03
C ARG A 362 5.32 11.42 -10.42
N PRO A 363 5.35 11.87 -11.70
CA PRO A 363 6.25 12.95 -12.12
C PRO A 363 6.17 14.18 -11.20
N LEU A 364 7.29 14.88 -11.05
CA LEU A 364 7.41 16.03 -10.12
C LEU A 364 6.36 17.09 -10.38
N ASN A 365 6.18 17.50 -11.63
CA ASN A 365 5.23 18.53 -12.05
C ASN A 365 3.78 18.14 -11.73
N GLU A 366 3.41 16.85 -11.90
CA GLU A 366 2.09 16.32 -11.55
C GLU A 366 1.89 16.25 -10.04
N THR A 367 2.90 15.82 -9.30
CA THR A 367 2.85 15.71 -7.82
C THR A 367 2.65 17.08 -7.18
N ILE A 368 3.39 18.10 -7.65
CA ILE A 368 3.22 19.48 -7.19
C ILE A 368 1.82 19.98 -7.53
N PHE A 369 1.33 19.72 -8.75
CA PHE A 369 -0.01 20.12 -9.18
C PHE A 369 -1.10 19.62 -8.25
N ASP A 370 -1.11 18.32 -8.00
CA ASP A 370 -2.11 17.70 -7.12
C ASP A 370 -2.01 18.24 -5.69
N ARG A 371 -0.79 18.48 -5.19
CA ARG A 371 -0.58 19.02 -3.84
C ARG A 371 -1.06 20.46 -3.71
N LEU A 372 -0.84 21.31 -4.71
CA LEU A 372 -1.34 22.67 -4.75
C LEU A 372 -2.88 22.73 -4.75
N LYS A 373 -3.52 21.81 -5.45
CA LYS A 373 -4.99 21.67 -5.44
C LYS A 373 -5.52 21.18 -4.09
N GLU A 374 -4.84 20.25 -3.43
CA GLU A 374 -5.19 19.79 -2.09
C GLU A 374 -5.09 20.90 -1.05
N LEU A 375 -4.03 21.71 -1.13
CA LEU A 375 -3.75 22.82 -0.22
C LEU A 375 -4.33 24.16 -0.72
N SER A 376 -5.40 24.12 -1.49
CA SER A 376 -5.92 25.27 -2.23
C SER A 376 -6.18 26.50 -1.39
N SER A 377 -6.69 26.37 -0.15
CA SER A 377 -6.99 27.46 0.76
C SER A 377 -5.89 27.75 1.81
N GLN A 378 -4.87 26.89 1.88
CA GLN A 378 -3.80 27.07 2.85
C GLN A 378 -2.73 27.99 2.29
N MET A 379 -2.16 28.87 3.14
CA MET A 379 -0.95 29.61 2.83
C MET A 379 0.21 28.63 2.74
N ILE A 380 0.88 28.59 1.59
CA ILE A 380 1.99 27.66 1.32
C ILE A 380 3.31 28.36 1.00
N PHE A 381 3.24 29.62 0.54
CA PHE A 381 4.40 30.44 0.26
C PHE A 381 4.23 31.83 0.88
N ALA A 382 5.27 32.28 1.52
CA ALA A 382 5.41 33.67 1.99
C ALA A 382 6.87 34.10 1.78
N ASP A 383 7.10 35.37 1.51
CA ASP A 383 8.44 35.92 1.34
C ASP A 383 8.65 37.24 2.11
N SER A 384 9.90 37.70 2.14
CA SER A 384 10.30 38.91 2.84
C SER A 384 9.71 40.22 2.28
N THR A 385 9.03 40.16 1.12
CA THR A 385 8.31 41.31 0.55
C THR A 385 6.87 41.42 1.06
N GLY A 386 6.45 40.52 1.97
CA GLY A 386 5.12 40.49 2.54
C GLY A 386 4.07 39.81 1.62
N VAL A 387 4.51 39.16 0.54
CA VAL A 387 3.60 38.41 -0.35
C VAL A 387 3.33 37.04 0.23
N GLU A 388 2.05 36.76 0.42
CA GLU A 388 1.55 35.44 0.86
C GLU A 388 0.69 34.81 -0.22
N LEU A 389 0.95 33.56 -0.57
CA LEU A 389 0.22 32.80 -1.60
C LEU A 389 -0.37 31.51 -1.02
N SER A 390 -1.68 31.34 -1.22
CA SER A 390 -2.33 30.05 -1.04
C SER A 390 -2.00 29.10 -2.19
N GLY A 391 -2.20 27.78 -1.99
CA GLY A 391 -2.01 26.78 -3.05
C GLY A 391 -2.77 27.11 -4.33
N HIS A 392 -4.01 27.60 -4.18
CA HIS A 392 -4.85 28.00 -5.29
C HIS A 392 -4.25 29.21 -6.06
N LYS A 393 -3.83 30.26 -5.35
CA LYS A 393 -3.26 31.46 -5.96
C LYS A 393 -1.92 31.17 -6.63
N PHE A 394 -1.06 30.39 -5.96
CA PHE A 394 0.21 29.94 -6.53
C PHE A 394 0.03 29.18 -7.84
N LEU A 395 -0.93 28.23 -7.88
CA LEU A 395 -1.22 27.46 -9.09
C LEU A 395 -1.81 28.34 -10.20
N THR A 396 -2.67 29.30 -9.85
CA THR A 396 -3.23 30.28 -10.80
C THR A 396 -2.13 31.11 -11.45
N ASP A 397 -1.23 31.68 -10.65
CA ASP A 397 -0.11 32.48 -11.12
C ASP A 397 0.84 31.64 -11.99
N SER A 398 1.13 30.39 -11.58
CA SER A 398 1.97 29.48 -12.36
C SER A 398 1.36 29.16 -13.74
N VAL A 399 0.05 28.93 -13.82
CA VAL A 399 -0.64 28.68 -15.08
C VAL A 399 -0.65 29.90 -15.99
N LEU A 400 -0.94 31.10 -15.43
CA LEU A 400 -0.93 32.36 -16.17
C LEU A 400 0.45 32.64 -16.77
N PHE A 401 1.49 32.55 -15.96
CA PHE A 401 2.87 32.78 -16.41
C PHE A 401 3.33 31.72 -17.40
N LYS A 402 3.00 30.46 -17.20
CA LYS A 402 3.24 29.39 -18.17
C LYS A 402 2.67 29.75 -19.55
N ASP A 403 1.41 30.19 -19.62
CA ASP A 403 0.75 30.52 -20.88
C ASP A 403 1.36 31.74 -21.59
N LEU A 404 1.90 32.69 -20.80
CA LEU A 404 2.60 33.87 -21.33
C LEU A 404 4.02 33.55 -21.79
N LEU A 405 4.69 32.67 -21.13
CA LEU A 405 6.06 32.25 -21.45
C LEU A 405 6.09 31.32 -22.66
N LYS A 406 5.13 30.41 -22.79
CA LYS A 406 5.13 29.31 -23.77
C LYS A 406 5.44 29.74 -25.21
N SER A 407 4.96 30.90 -25.64
CA SER A 407 5.17 31.43 -27.01
C SER A 407 6.43 32.28 -27.15
N ARG A 408 7.20 32.48 -26.10
CA ARG A 408 8.33 33.43 -26.06
C ARG A 408 9.66 32.80 -25.68
N ILE A 409 9.64 31.64 -25.04
CA ILE A 409 10.86 30.96 -24.60
C ILE A 409 11.41 30.06 -25.67
N GLU A 410 12.71 30.09 -25.84
CA GLU A 410 13.47 29.23 -26.72
C GLU A 410 14.37 28.27 -25.92
N GLY A 411 14.59 27.09 -26.45
CA GLY A 411 15.44 26.05 -25.83
C GLY A 411 14.68 25.18 -24.83
N GLN A 412 15.35 24.15 -24.34
CA GLN A 412 14.86 23.23 -23.29
C GLN A 412 15.17 23.76 -21.90
N ASN A 413 16.35 24.32 -21.71
CA ASN A 413 16.85 24.85 -20.43
C ASN A 413 16.57 26.35 -20.36
N ILE A 414 15.75 26.74 -19.38
CA ILE A 414 15.33 28.13 -19.17
C ILE A 414 15.96 28.66 -17.90
N ALA A 415 16.78 29.71 -18.04
CA ALA A 415 17.44 30.30 -16.89
C ALA A 415 16.51 31.22 -16.11
N LEU A 416 16.67 31.21 -14.82
CA LEU A 416 16.01 32.10 -13.85
C LEU A 416 17.08 32.92 -13.14
N LEU A 417 17.03 34.22 -13.35
CA LEU A 417 17.86 35.20 -12.62
C LEU A 417 16.92 36.04 -11.77
N LEU A 418 16.45 35.46 -10.68
CA LEU A 418 15.43 36.01 -9.79
C LEU A 418 15.87 35.85 -8.32
N PRO A 419 15.43 36.72 -7.42
CA PRO A 419 15.64 36.53 -5.99
C PRO A 419 14.78 35.36 -5.47
N ALA A 420 15.13 34.85 -4.28
CA ALA A 420 14.35 33.85 -3.57
C ALA A 420 13.03 34.45 -3.03
N THR A 421 12.04 34.58 -3.91
CA THR A 421 10.71 35.16 -3.64
C THR A 421 9.62 34.24 -4.15
N THR A 422 8.38 34.51 -3.76
CA THR A 422 7.19 33.82 -4.29
C THR A 422 7.12 33.87 -5.81
N ALA A 423 7.55 34.99 -6.43
CA ALA A 423 7.63 35.13 -7.88
C ALA A 423 8.63 34.15 -8.51
N GLY A 424 9.82 34.01 -7.95
CA GLY A 424 10.79 33.02 -8.37
C GLY A 424 10.25 31.59 -8.29
N ALA A 425 9.51 31.28 -7.22
CA ALA A 425 8.94 29.95 -7.00
C ALA A 425 7.86 29.61 -8.05
N PHE A 426 6.88 30.47 -8.30
CA PHE A 426 5.83 30.14 -9.30
C PHE A 426 6.36 30.17 -10.73
N VAL A 427 7.38 30.97 -11.06
CA VAL A 427 8.02 30.94 -12.39
C VAL A 427 8.80 29.64 -12.59
N ASN A 428 9.55 29.16 -11.59
CA ASN A 428 10.15 27.83 -11.62
C ASN A 428 9.10 26.76 -11.94
N TYR A 429 7.97 26.80 -11.24
CA TYR A 429 6.91 25.82 -11.47
C TYR A 429 6.23 26.00 -12.84
N SER A 430 6.10 27.23 -13.34
CA SER A 430 5.61 27.51 -14.70
C SER A 430 6.45 26.81 -15.78
N ILE A 431 7.78 26.79 -15.60
CA ILE A 431 8.72 26.10 -16.49
C ILE A 431 8.50 24.58 -16.41
N LEU A 432 8.38 24.04 -15.21
CA LEU A 432 8.10 22.60 -15.00
C LEU A 432 6.73 22.18 -15.60
N LEU A 433 5.70 23.04 -15.55
CA LEU A 433 4.41 22.77 -16.20
C LEU A 433 4.53 22.61 -17.71
N MET A 434 5.51 23.27 -18.34
CA MET A 434 5.81 23.15 -19.77
C MET A 434 6.68 21.94 -20.14
N GLY A 435 7.11 21.15 -19.15
CA GLY A 435 8.05 20.04 -19.36
C GLY A 435 9.45 20.50 -19.72
N LYS A 436 9.83 21.71 -19.30
CA LYS A 436 11.15 22.29 -19.52
C LYS A 436 11.97 22.27 -18.24
N THR A 437 13.30 22.45 -18.37
CA THR A 437 14.25 22.43 -17.26
C THR A 437 14.46 23.86 -16.73
N ALA A 438 14.29 24.06 -15.44
CA ALA A 438 14.56 25.32 -14.78
C ALA A 438 16.03 25.40 -14.34
N VAL A 439 16.77 26.43 -14.77
CA VAL A 439 18.17 26.66 -14.42
C VAL A 439 18.26 27.88 -13.52
N ASN A 440 18.44 27.68 -12.20
CA ASN A 440 18.53 28.78 -11.26
C ASN A 440 19.97 29.32 -11.23
N LEU A 441 20.16 30.51 -11.81
CA LEU A 441 21.46 31.17 -11.85
C LEU A 441 21.75 31.88 -10.52
N ASN A 442 22.96 31.67 -9.99
CA ASN A 442 23.39 32.37 -8.77
C ASN A 442 23.91 33.77 -9.10
N TYR A 443 23.12 34.78 -8.87
CA TYR A 443 23.41 36.17 -9.13
C TYR A 443 24.58 36.75 -8.27
N THR A 444 25.06 36.02 -7.28
CA THR A 444 26.23 36.40 -6.47
C THR A 444 27.55 35.85 -7.04
N SER A 445 27.48 35.04 -8.09
CA SER A 445 28.67 34.52 -8.76
C SER A 445 29.31 35.55 -9.66
N GLU A 446 30.61 35.39 -9.93
CA GLU A 446 31.35 36.22 -10.89
C GLU A 446 30.75 36.09 -12.31
N ILE A 447 30.88 37.15 -13.12
CA ILE A 447 30.31 37.23 -14.47
C ILE A 447 30.81 36.09 -15.38
N ASN A 448 32.09 35.78 -15.32
CA ASN A 448 32.68 34.67 -16.09
C ASN A 448 32.09 33.33 -15.68
N SER A 449 31.80 33.12 -14.42
CA SER A 449 31.13 31.91 -13.92
C SER A 449 29.69 31.84 -14.44
N LEU A 450 28.96 32.95 -14.50
CA LEU A 450 27.62 33.01 -15.08
C LEU A 450 27.63 32.73 -16.60
N LYS A 451 28.56 33.34 -17.35
CA LYS A 451 28.74 33.07 -18.79
C LYS A 451 29.04 31.60 -19.06
N ASN A 452 29.91 30.99 -18.26
CA ASN A 452 30.22 29.56 -18.35
C ASN A 452 28.99 28.69 -18.04
N SER A 453 28.20 29.04 -17.02
CA SER A 453 26.95 28.34 -16.68
C SER A 453 25.93 28.41 -17.81
N ILE A 454 25.77 29.58 -18.46
CA ILE A 454 24.90 29.79 -19.61
C ILE A 454 25.31 28.93 -20.80
N SER A 455 26.62 28.92 -21.09
CA SER A 455 27.17 28.09 -22.17
C SER A 455 27.02 26.59 -21.91
N GLN A 456 27.40 26.12 -20.69
CA GLN A 456 27.30 24.69 -20.32
C GLN A 456 25.88 24.15 -20.36
N ALA A 457 24.90 24.95 -19.92
CA ALA A 457 23.50 24.56 -19.91
C ALA A 457 22.77 24.94 -21.20
N GLU A 458 23.46 25.40 -22.25
CA GLU A 458 22.87 25.79 -23.54
C GLU A 458 21.66 26.72 -23.40
N ILE A 459 21.76 27.71 -22.52
CA ILE A 459 20.66 28.61 -22.20
C ILE A 459 20.45 29.61 -23.33
N LYS A 460 19.25 29.64 -23.89
CA LYS A 460 18.82 30.62 -24.90
C LYS A 460 17.93 31.71 -24.33
N THR A 461 17.20 31.42 -23.23
CA THR A 461 16.26 32.34 -22.61
C THR A 461 16.54 32.48 -21.11
N ILE A 462 16.61 33.74 -20.65
CA ILE A 462 16.70 34.11 -19.24
C ILE A 462 15.41 34.82 -18.83
N VAL A 463 14.76 34.37 -17.76
CA VAL A 463 13.65 35.07 -17.13
C VAL A 463 14.15 35.85 -15.93
N SER A 464 13.89 37.16 -15.89
CA SER A 464 14.35 38.06 -14.82
C SER A 464 13.32 39.15 -14.47
N SER A 465 13.63 40.03 -13.57
CA SER A 465 12.84 41.21 -13.16
C SER A 465 13.63 42.47 -13.34
N LYS A 466 13.04 43.52 -13.95
CA LYS A 466 13.68 44.82 -14.14
C LYS A 466 14.12 45.40 -12.79
N LYS A 467 13.23 45.40 -11.81
CA LYS A 467 13.51 45.88 -10.47
C LYS A 467 14.67 45.11 -9.79
N PHE A 468 14.77 43.79 -10.07
CA PHE A 468 15.86 43.00 -9.51
C PHE A 468 17.19 43.33 -10.17
N ILE A 469 17.23 43.48 -11.48
CA ILE A 469 18.44 43.90 -12.21
C ILE A 469 18.93 45.28 -11.73
N GLU A 470 18.04 46.28 -11.66
CA GLU A 470 18.37 47.63 -11.12
C GLU A 470 18.96 47.54 -9.70
N LYS A 471 18.39 46.67 -8.84
CA LYS A 471 18.90 46.46 -7.49
C LYS A 471 20.30 45.86 -7.46
N LEU A 472 20.63 44.98 -8.41
CA LEU A 472 21.95 44.37 -8.54
C LEU A 472 22.99 45.39 -9.06
N GLU A 473 22.60 46.23 -10.03
CA GLU A 473 23.43 47.30 -10.56
C GLU A 473 23.78 48.34 -9.44
N LEU A 474 22.81 48.73 -8.62
CA LEU A 474 23.03 49.61 -7.46
C LEU A 474 24.02 49.01 -6.43
N LYS A 475 24.16 47.69 -6.40
CA LYS A 475 25.15 46.99 -5.58
C LYS A 475 26.49 46.79 -6.28
N GLY A 476 26.70 47.36 -7.46
CA GLY A 476 27.93 47.24 -8.24
C GLY A 476 28.07 45.92 -9.04
N ILE A 477 26.98 45.13 -9.11
CA ILE A 477 26.98 43.85 -9.87
C ILE A 477 26.44 44.14 -11.27
N ASN A 478 27.34 44.25 -12.27
CA ASN A 478 26.96 44.47 -13.67
C ASN A 478 26.73 43.12 -14.35
N ILE A 479 25.47 42.73 -14.50
CA ILE A 479 25.08 41.46 -15.16
C ILE A 479 24.61 41.66 -16.59
N LYS A 480 24.64 42.87 -17.15
CA LYS A 480 24.17 43.12 -18.54
C LYS A 480 24.97 42.34 -19.60
N GLU A 481 26.24 42.08 -19.32
CA GLU A 481 27.08 41.31 -20.23
C GLU A 481 26.62 39.89 -20.49
N ILE A 482 25.88 39.26 -19.56
CA ILE A 482 25.34 37.89 -19.79
C ILE A 482 24.10 37.92 -20.71
N PHE A 483 23.52 39.09 -20.97
CA PHE A 483 22.33 39.21 -21.82
C PHE A 483 22.64 39.34 -23.31
N GLU A 484 23.90 39.60 -23.68
CA GLU A 484 24.29 39.79 -25.08
C GLU A 484 24.09 38.55 -25.96
N SER A 485 24.18 37.36 -25.39
CA SER A 485 24.02 36.08 -26.10
C SER A 485 22.69 35.39 -25.86
N THR A 486 21.77 36.02 -25.10
CA THR A 486 20.54 35.35 -24.67
C THR A 486 19.32 36.27 -24.77
N GLN A 487 18.16 35.69 -25.01
CA GLN A 487 16.90 36.42 -24.92
C GLN A 487 16.51 36.66 -23.47
N VAL A 488 16.27 37.89 -23.07
CA VAL A 488 15.80 38.22 -21.72
C VAL A 488 14.32 38.54 -21.69
N ILE A 489 13.57 37.90 -20.83
CA ILE A 489 12.15 38.13 -20.60
C ILE A 489 11.96 38.67 -19.19
N TYR A 490 11.37 39.86 -19.08
CA TYR A 490 11.10 40.49 -17.79
C TYR A 490 9.68 40.20 -17.30
N LEU A 491 9.56 39.86 -16.02
CA LEU A 491 8.26 39.55 -15.38
C LEU A 491 7.28 40.72 -15.44
N GLU A 492 7.78 41.95 -15.33
CA GLU A 492 6.98 43.18 -15.40
C GLU A 492 6.28 43.29 -16.77
N ASP A 493 7.01 43.00 -17.86
CA ASP A 493 6.45 43.07 -19.23
C ASP A 493 5.42 41.97 -19.50
N LEU A 494 5.55 40.84 -18.82
CA LEU A 494 4.55 39.77 -18.85
C LEU A 494 3.30 40.15 -18.07
N LYS A 495 3.48 40.74 -16.85
CA LYS A 495 2.37 41.11 -15.98
C LYS A 495 1.42 42.12 -16.62
N ILE A 496 1.95 43.09 -17.36
CA ILE A 496 1.15 44.10 -18.07
C ILE A 496 0.21 43.46 -19.11
N LYS A 497 0.58 42.30 -19.66
CA LYS A 497 -0.21 41.57 -20.66
C LYS A 497 -1.31 40.66 -20.06
N ILE A 498 -1.41 40.60 -18.75
CA ILE A 498 -2.47 39.85 -18.07
C ILE A 498 -3.69 40.77 -17.94
N SER A 499 -4.70 40.55 -18.75
CA SER A 499 -5.98 41.24 -18.55
C SER A 499 -6.65 40.73 -17.25
N LYS A 500 -7.37 41.64 -16.59
CA LYS A 500 -8.14 41.29 -15.37
C LYS A 500 -9.09 40.12 -15.61
N THR A 501 -9.73 40.11 -16.79
CA THR A 501 -10.66 39.03 -17.22
C THR A 501 -9.95 37.68 -17.33
N ARG A 502 -8.77 37.63 -17.98
CA ARG A 502 -7.98 36.41 -18.12
C ARG A 502 -7.53 35.90 -16.74
N GLY A 503 -7.03 36.79 -15.87
CA GLY A 503 -6.67 36.45 -14.51
C GLY A 503 -7.83 35.82 -13.72
N PHE A 504 -8.99 36.43 -13.79
CA PHE A 504 -10.21 35.98 -13.13
C PHE A 504 -10.70 34.63 -13.67
N LEU A 505 -10.76 34.45 -14.99
CA LEU A 505 -11.16 33.17 -15.59
C LEU A 505 -10.21 32.03 -15.25
N THR A 506 -8.90 32.29 -15.26
CA THR A 506 -7.92 31.29 -14.84
C THR A 506 -8.09 30.94 -13.35
N TYR A 507 -8.34 31.94 -12.52
CA TYR A 507 -8.62 31.73 -11.10
C TYR A 507 -9.84 30.83 -10.90
N LEU A 508 -10.94 31.09 -11.58
CA LEU A 508 -12.15 30.26 -11.51
C LEU A 508 -11.91 28.85 -12.06
N SER A 509 -11.19 28.71 -13.17
CA SER A 509 -10.88 27.40 -13.74
C SER A 509 -10.05 26.56 -12.76
N VAL A 510 -8.99 27.12 -12.20
CA VAL A 510 -8.17 26.44 -11.20
C VAL A 510 -8.99 26.11 -9.96
N ARG A 511 -10.00 26.90 -9.58
CA ARG A 511 -10.83 26.65 -8.38
C ARG A 511 -11.84 25.52 -8.59
N PHE A 512 -12.56 25.54 -9.70
CA PHE A 512 -13.77 24.73 -9.88
C PHE A 512 -13.58 23.54 -10.83
N VAL A 513 -12.66 23.61 -11.79
CA VAL A 513 -12.44 22.50 -12.71
C VAL A 513 -11.70 21.35 -12.01
N PRO A 514 -12.14 20.09 -12.21
CA PRO A 514 -11.48 18.92 -11.66
C PRO A 514 -9.99 18.81 -12.05
N SER A 515 -9.15 18.38 -11.11
CA SER A 515 -7.68 18.29 -11.27
C SER A 515 -7.26 17.53 -12.54
N PHE A 516 -7.95 16.43 -12.88
CA PHE A 516 -7.59 15.63 -14.04
C PHE A 516 -7.76 16.39 -15.38
N LEU A 517 -8.81 17.22 -15.52
CA LEU A 517 -9.02 18.05 -16.71
C LEU A 517 -7.98 19.17 -16.80
N LEU A 518 -7.71 19.85 -15.67
CA LEU A 518 -6.69 20.90 -15.64
C LEU A 518 -5.30 20.35 -15.99
N LYS A 519 -4.97 19.15 -15.57
CA LYS A 519 -3.72 18.49 -15.93
C LYS A 519 -3.60 18.22 -17.42
N ILE A 520 -4.68 17.80 -18.07
CA ILE A 520 -4.71 17.60 -19.53
C ILE A 520 -4.43 18.92 -20.27
N ILE A 521 -4.97 20.03 -19.78
CA ILE A 521 -4.87 21.35 -20.44
C ILE A 521 -3.51 22.01 -20.16
N HIS A 522 -3.03 21.95 -18.92
CA HIS A 522 -1.93 22.81 -18.46
C HIS A 522 -0.61 22.08 -18.22
N LEU A 523 -0.60 20.76 -18.19
CA LEU A 523 0.57 19.99 -17.80
C LEU A 523 1.13 19.21 -19.00
N THR A 524 2.40 19.45 -19.31
CA THR A 524 3.10 18.62 -20.29
C THR A 524 3.57 17.33 -19.61
N LYS A 525 3.32 16.20 -20.28
CA LYS A 525 3.80 14.88 -19.79
C LYS A 525 5.32 14.86 -19.79
N THR A 526 5.89 14.52 -18.65
CA THR A 526 7.34 14.35 -18.46
C THR A 526 7.62 12.95 -17.91
N SER A 527 8.82 12.47 -18.17
CA SER A 527 9.35 11.30 -17.47
C SER A 527 9.86 11.70 -16.09
N LYS A 528 9.87 10.78 -15.15
CA LYS A 528 10.43 11.00 -13.81
C LYS A 528 11.93 11.25 -13.83
N ASN A 529 12.60 10.68 -14.83
CA ASN A 529 14.05 10.77 -15.02
C ASN A 529 14.48 12.01 -15.81
N ASP A 530 13.51 12.76 -16.37
CA ASP A 530 13.83 14.00 -17.08
C ASP A 530 14.43 15.01 -16.09
N THR A 531 15.43 15.74 -16.55
CA THR A 531 16.06 16.82 -15.78
C THR A 531 15.03 17.93 -15.54
N ALA A 532 14.67 18.11 -14.27
CA ALA A 532 13.70 19.12 -13.87
C ALA A 532 14.39 20.45 -13.54
N VAL A 533 15.54 20.39 -12.86
CA VAL A 533 16.30 21.58 -12.41
C VAL A 533 17.78 21.35 -12.62
N ILE A 534 18.50 22.39 -13.05
CA ILE A 534 19.96 22.44 -13.01
C ILE A 534 20.40 23.48 -11.99
N LEU A 535 21.30 23.08 -11.09
CA LEU A 535 21.94 23.95 -10.09
C LEU A 535 23.45 23.98 -10.35
N PHE A 536 24.02 25.17 -10.35
CA PHE A 536 25.47 25.32 -10.48
C PHE A 536 26.13 25.44 -9.10
N SER A 537 27.17 24.63 -8.88
CA SER A 537 28.03 24.78 -7.70
C SER A 537 29.12 25.80 -7.96
N SER A 538 29.60 26.48 -6.90
CA SER A 538 30.85 27.25 -6.94
C SER A 538 32.01 26.25 -7.05
N GLY A 539 32.50 25.95 -8.25
CA GLY A 539 33.60 25.02 -8.44
C GLY A 539 34.85 25.48 -7.66
N SER A 540 35.49 24.58 -6.94
CA SER A 540 36.75 24.84 -6.21
C SER A 540 37.89 25.25 -7.12
N GLU A 541 37.77 25.08 -8.43
CA GLU A 541 38.76 25.41 -9.49
C GLU A 541 38.28 26.57 -10.40
N GLY A 542 37.28 27.35 -9.98
CA GLY A 542 36.80 28.52 -10.72
C GLY A 542 35.77 28.23 -11.85
N VAL A 543 35.63 26.99 -12.31
CA VAL A 543 34.63 26.62 -13.33
C VAL A 543 33.41 26.01 -12.63
N PRO A 544 32.20 26.59 -12.79
CA PRO A 544 31.00 26.06 -12.16
C PRO A 544 30.66 24.68 -12.74
N LYS A 545 30.22 23.76 -11.87
CA LYS A 545 29.74 22.43 -12.27
C LYS A 545 28.21 22.44 -12.21
N GLY A 546 27.56 22.15 -13.34
CA GLY A 546 26.11 21.99 -13.42
C GLY A 546 25.68 20.62 -12.90
N VAL A 547 24.82 20.62 -11.88
CA VAL A 547 24.22 19.41 -11.31
C VAL A 547 22.80 19.29 -11.84
N GLU A 548 22.55 18.29 -12.65
CA GLU A 548 21.23 17.96 -13.15
C GLU A 548 20.44 17.16 -12.11
N LEU A 549 19.27 17.68 -11.73
CA LEU A 549 18.37 17.04 -10.80
C LEU A 549 17.10 16.58 -11.51
N SER A 550 16.88 15.29 -11.52
CA SER A 550 15.62 14.71 -12.02
C SER A 550 14.46 14.94 -11.06
N GLY A 551 13.24 14.76 -11.56
CA GLY A 551 12.04 14.81 -10.73
C GLY A 551 12.10 13.85 -9.53
N ASP A 552 12.66 12.65 -9.73
CA ASP A 552 12.84 11.66 -8.67
C ASP A 552 13.87 12.09 -7.60
N ASN A 553 14.95 12.77 -7.99
CA ASN A 553 15.92 13.31 -7.04
C ASN A 553 15.28 14.35 -6.12
N ILE A 554 14.50 15.28 -6.71
CA ILE A 554 13.84 16.35 -5.95
C ILE A 554 12.76 15.79 -5.02
N LEU A 555 11.88 14.92 -5.52
CA LEU A 555 10.82 14.31 -4.72
C LEU A 555 11.39 13.41 -3.62
N GLY A 556 12.41 12.63 -3.93
CA GLY A 556 13.07 11.77 -2.93
C GLY A 556 13.67 12.59 -1.79
N ASN A 557 14.41 13.65 -2.13
CA ASN A 557 15.01 14.56 -1.13
C ASN A 557 13.92 15.28 -0.30
N ALA A 558 12.90 15.84 -0.96
CA ALA A 558 11.79 16.49 -0.27
C ALA A 558 11.08 15.58 0.73
N GLN A 559 10.85 14.31 0.38
CA GLN A 559 10.26 13.33 1.30
C GLN A 559 11.19 12.95 2.45
N GLN A 560 12.50 12.84 2.20
CA GLN A 560 13.48 12.59 3.26
C GLN A 560 13.49 13.73 4.28
N ILE A 561 13.52 14.97 3.79
CA ILE A 561 13.47 16.16 4.65
C ILE A 561 12.16 16.20 5.45
N ALA A 562 11.02 15.96 4.78
CA ALA A 562 9.71 15.93 5.44
C ALA A 562 9.67 14.88 6.56
N ASN A 563 10.22 13.69 6.35
CA ASN A 563 10.30 12.66 7.37
C ASN A 563 11.13 13.07 8.58
N ILE A 564 12.24 13.78 8.37
CA ILE A 564 13.09 14.29 9.46
C ILE A 564 12.38 15.40 10.25
N ILE A 565 11.78 16.36 9.56
CA ILE A 565 11.05 17.48 10.20
C ILE A 565 9.85 16.94 10.99
N ASN A 566 9.10 16.01 10.43
CA ASN A 566 7.95 15.39 11.09
C ASN A 566 8.34 14.57 12.33
N ALA A 567 9.55 14.04 12.36
CA ALA A 567 10.06 13.32 13.51
C ALA A 567 10.37 14.25 14.71
N ASN A 568 10.61 15.51 14.45
CA ASN A 568 11.07 16.50 15.44
C ASN A 568 10.00 17.51 15.87
N SER A 569 8.78 17.43 15.32
CA SER A 569 7.70 18.40 15.61
C SER A 569 6.62 17.86 16.56
#